data_db0b64c5a4161df806e52ac4cda75fdc
#
_entry.id   db0b64c5a4161df806e52ac4cda75fdc
#
_cell.length_a   1.000
_cell.length_b   1.000
_cell.length_c   1.000
_cell.angle_alpha   90.00
_cell.angle_beta   90.00
_cell.angle_gamma   90.00
#
_symmetry.space_group_name_H-M   'P 1'
#
loop_
_entity.id
_entity.type
_entity.pdbx_description
1 polymer ?
#
loop_
_entity_poly.entity_id
_entity_poly.type
_entity_poly.pdbx_seq_one_letter_code
_entity_poly.pdbx_strand_id
1 'polypeptide(L)'
;LLILFSIYPLKFLAQTETDHTNERLLTAWQKMIPRYTKIQFAGGMGLLSAGVGWNYGHKKSWETEVLWGFVPSFSNDRTKLTMTLRENYVPWSVRLGKGWSLQPLSCGIYINTIFDGNLWIKEPKKYPNGYYWFSTKIRTHVQLGQRISFYDKKFIRRTMSLFYELSTCDLYILNACSNRYVRLSDILSLSFGFRIQLI
;
A
#
# COMPACT_ATOMS: atom_id res chain seq x y z
N LEU A 1 52.00 -26.26 24.42
CA LEU A 1 50.87 -27.08 23.94
C LEU A 1 49.51 -26.65 24.54
N LEU A 2 49.50 -25.95 25.67
CA LEU A 2 48.27 -25.46 26.34
C LEU A 2 47.67 -24.17 25.74
N ILE A 3 48.40 -23.41 24.95
CA ILE A 3 47.96 -22.15 24.34
C ILE A 3 47.13 -22.42 23.08
N LEU A 4 47.33 -23.52 22.39
CA LEU A 4 46.63 -23.86 21.15
C LEU A 4 45.17 -24.34 21.41
N PHE A 5 44.85 -24.84 22.57
CA PHE A 5 43.51 -25.30 22.92
C PHE A 5 42.52 -24.18 23.25
N SER A 6 42.99 -22.97 23.57
CA SER A 6 42.14 -21.80 23.88
C SER A 6 41.62 -21.05 22.66
N ILE A 7 42.25 -21.23 21.51
CA ILE A 7 41.91 -20.46 20.28
C ILE A 7 40.77 -21.13 19.50
N TYR A 8 40.64 -22.45 19.55
CA TYR A 8 39.64 -23.20 18.82
C TYR A 8 38.19 -22.91 19.26
N PRO A 9 37.85 -22.88 20.59
CA PRO A 9 36.49 -22.60 21.02
C PRO A 9 36.06 -21.17 20.71
N LEU A 10 36.99 -20.21 20.74
CA LEU A 10 36.70 -18.81 20.39
C LEU A 10 36.39 -18.63 18.89
N LYS A 11 37.10 -19.33 18.00
CA LYS A 11 36.77 -19.32 16.57
C LYS A 11 35.43 -19.99 16.28
N PHE A 12 35.11 -21.09 16.96
CA PHE A 12 33.85 -21.78 16.79
C PHE A 12 32.67 -20.92 17.27
N LEU A 13 32.79 -20.24 18.40
CA LEU A 13 31.77 -19.31 18.92
C LEU A 13 31.59 -18.09 17.98
N ALA A 14 32.69 -17.51 17.50
CA ALA A 14 32.62 -16.38 16.55
C ALA A 14 31.99 -16.80 15.20
N GLN A 15 32.24 -18.01 14.74
CA GLN A 15 31.67 -18.52 13.51
C GLN A 15 30.17 -18.82 13.63
N THR A 16 29.74 -19.32 14.79
CA THR A 16 28.33 -19.56 15.09
C THR A 16 27.53 -18.24 15.20
N GLU A 17 28.11 -17.22 15.81
CA GLU A 17 27.47 -15.89 15.92
C GLU A 17 27.33 -15.19 14.56
N THR A 18 28.33 -15.29 13.70
CA THR A 18 28.30 -14.77 12.31
C THR A 18 27.28 -15.50 11.44
N ASP A 19 27.14 -16.82 11.58
CA ASP A 19 26.13 -17.59 10.84
C ASP A 19 24.71 -17.22 11.24
N HIS A 20 24.43 -17.09 12.53
CA HIS A 20 23.12 -16.64 13.01
C HIS A 20 22.78 -15.21 12.61
N THR A 21 23.76 -14.33 12.52
CA THR A 21 23.56 -12.95 12.06
C THR A 21 23.25 -12.93 10.56
N ASN A 22 23.97 -13.72 9.77
CA ASN A 22 23.75 -13.85 8.33
C ASN A 22 22.37 -14.46 8.03
N GLU A 23 21.95 -15.50 8.75
CA GLU A 23 20.62 -16.09 8.61
C GLU A 23 19.49 -15.09 8.95
N ARG A 24 19.67 -14.30 10.01
CA ARG A 24 18.71 -13.23 10.37
C ARG A 24 18.62 -12.15 9.29
N LEU A 25 19.74 -11.72 8.74
CA LEU A 25 19.80 -10.76 7.65
C LEU A 25 19.13 -11.31 6.39
N LEU A 26 19.44 -12.54 5.98
CA LEU A 26 18.82 -13.20 4.84
C LEU A 26 17.30 -13.33 5.02
N THR A 27 16.85 -13.71 6.20
CA THR A 27 15.42 -13.79 6.52
C THR A 27 14.74 -12.41 6.48
N ALA A 28 15.42 -11.36 6.96
CA ALA A 28 14.92 -9.99 6.88
C ALA A 28 14.81 -9.52 5.42
N TRP A 29 15.82 -9.76 4.60
CA TRP A 29 15.80 -9.44 3.16
C TRP A 29 14.69 -10.17 2.41
N GLN A 30 14.47 -11.46 2.70
CA GLN A 30 13.38 -12.23 2.11
C GLN A 30 11.99 -11.65 2.45
N LYS A 31 11.82 -11.11 3.65
CA LYS A 31 10.58 -10.44 4.06
C LYS A 31 10.36 -9.10 3.35
N MET A 32 11.43 -8.43 2.94
CA MET A 32 11.37 -7.16 2.21
C MET A 32 11.04 -7.33 0.72
N ILE A 33 11.17 -8.55 0.17
CA ILE A 33 10.82 -8.81 -1.22
C ILE A 33 9.32 -8.68 -1.41
N PRO A 34 8.85 -7.81 -2.35
CA PRO A 34 7.42 -7.65 -2.61
C PRO A 34 6.78 -8.97 -3.04
N ARG A 35 5.58 -9.23 -2.51
CA ARG A 35 4.82 -10.43 -2.82
C ARG A 35 3.98 -10.27 -4.09
N TYR A 36 3.61 -9.06 -4.44
CA TYR A 36 2.81 -8.75 -5.61
C TYR A 36 3.07 -7.34 -6.15
N THR A 37 2.69 -7.14 -7.40
CA THR A 37 2.60 -5.82 -8.03
C THR A 37 1.15 -5.49 -8.33
N LYS A 38 0.82 -4.20 -8.34
CA LYS A 38 -0.53 -3.67 -8.52
C LYS A 38 -0.49 -2.46 -9.45
N ILE A 39 -1.45 -2.41 -10.37
CA ILE A 39 -1.71 -1.24 -11.22
C ILE A 39 -3.16 -0.85 -10.99
N GLN A 40 -3.41 0.42 -10.80
CA GLN A 40 -4.72 0.97 -10.48
C GLN A 40 -4.99 2.19 -11.33
N PHE A 41 -6.22 2.29 -11.82
CA PHE A 41 -6.73 3.43 -12.56
C PHE A 41 -7.76 4.19 -11.72
N ALA A 42 -7.70 5.52 -11.77
CA ALA A 42 -8.56 6.45 -11.03
C ALA A 42 -8.46 6.31 -9.50
N GLY A 43 -9.37 6.95 -8.80
CA GLY A 43 -9.39 7.02 -7.33
C GLY A 43 -8.59 8.19 -6.77
N GLY A 44 -8.45 8.23 -5.45
CA GLY A 44 -7.77 9.32 -4.72
C GLY A 44 -6.24 9.36 -4.84
N MET A 45 -5.62 8.45 -5.61
CA MET A 45 -4.16 8.32 -5.74
C MET A 45 -3.59 8.92 -7.02
N GLY A 46 -4.43 9.31 -7.96
CA GLY A 46 -4.06 9.79 -9.29
C GLY A 46 -4.83 9.09 -10.39
N LEU A 47 -4.61 9.49 -11.65
CA LEU A 47 -5.26 8.86 -12.80
C LEU A 47 -4.76 7.43 -13.01
N LEU A 48 -3.44 7.23 -12.92
CA LEU A 48 -2.80 5.93 -13.00
C LEU A 48 -1.82 5.81 -11.85
N SER A 49 -1.86 4.68 -11.15
CA SER A 49 -0.92 4.36 -10.07
C SER A 49 -0.42 2.94 -10.22
N ALA A 50 0.85 2.75 -9.91
CA ALA A 50 1.50 1.45 -9.91
C ALA A 50 2.34 1.29 -8.65
N GLY A 51 2.46 0.07 -8.17
CA GLY A 51 3.23 -0.20 -6.98
C GLY A 51 3.38 -1.65 -6.63
N VAL A 52 3.89 -1.86 -5.45
CA VAL A 52 4.21 -3.18 -4.91
C VAL A 52 3.59 -3.34 -3.54
N GLY A 53 3.39 -4.59 -3.13
CA GLY A 53 2.81 -4.87 -1.83
C GLY A 53 3.26 -6.19 -1.23
N TRP A 54 3.01 -6.26 0.07
CA TRP A 54 3.32 -7.39 0.93
C TRP A 54 2.06 -7.88 1.60
N ASN A 55 1.87 -9.19 1.65
CA ASN A 55 0.81 -9.79 2.44
C ASN A 55 1.39 -10.60 3.59
N TYR A 56 0.79 -10.45 4.76
CA TYR A 56 1.25 -11.04 6.01
C TYR A 56 0.09 -11.31 6.98
N GLY A 57 0.42 -11.75 8.17
CA GLY A 57 -0.54 -12.11 9.20
C GLY A 57 -1.20 -13.46 8.98
N HIS A 58 -2.18 -13.77 9.83
CA HIS A 58 -2.91 -15.03 9.78
C HIS A 58 -3.69 -15.12 8.46
N LYS A 59 -3.52 -16.22 7.70
CA LYS A 59 -4.14 -16.41 6.37
C LYS A 59 -3.83 -15.30 5.35
N LYS A 60 -2.74 -14.53 5.55
CA LYS A 60 -2.35 -13.39 4.68
C LYS A 60 -3.45 -12.34 4.56
N SER A 61 -4.15 -12.05 5.66
CA SER A 61 -5.26 -11.12 5.69
C SER A 61 -4.85 -9.64 5.75
N TRP A 62 -3.62 -9.34 6.08
CA TRP A 62 -3.08 -7.99 6.07
C TRP A 62 -2.24 -7.75 4.83
N GLU A 63 -2.36 -6.58 4.25
CA GLU A 63 -1.66 -6.18 3.03
C GLU A 63 -1.17 -4.73 3.15
N THR A 64 0.16 -4.54 3.15
CA THR A 64 0.77 -3.22 3.01
C THR A 64 1.16 -2.98 1.56
N GLU A 65 0.83 -1.82 1.02
CA GLU A 65 1.12 -1.42 -0.35
C GLU A 65 1.82 -0.07 -0.40
N VAL A 66 2.79 0.06 -1.29
CA VAL A 66 3.42 1.33 -1.68
C VAL A 66 3.15 1.54 -3.15
N LEU A 67 2.43 2.64 -3.47
CA LEU A 67 2.07 2.97 -4.84
C LEU A 67 2.59 4.36 -5.21
N TRP A 68 2.96 4.49 -6.48
CA TRP A 68 3.30 5.76 -7.12
C TRP A 68 2.21 6.07 -8.12
N GLY A 69 1.64 7.26 -8.00
CA GLY A 69 0.55 7.71 -8.85
C GLY A 69 0.97 8.89 -9.71
N PHE A 70 0.28 9.01 -10.82
CA PHE A 70 0.46 10.06 -11.82
C PHE A 70 -0.85 10.81 -11.99
N VAL A 71 -0.79 12.13 -11.83
CA VAL A 71 -1.90 13.05 -12.09
C VAL A 71 -1.50 13.90 -13.29
N PRO A 72 -2.14 13.72 -14.46
CA PRO A 72 -1.84 14.51 -15.64
C PRO A 72 -2.23 15.98 -15.43
N SER A 73 -1.58 16.86 -16.17
CA SER A 73 -1.96 18.28 -16.20
C SER A 73 -3.26 18.45 -16.97
N PHE A 74 -4.25 19.07 -16.34
CA PHE A 74 -5.45 19.54 -17.01
C PHE A 74 -5.41 21.07 -17.04
N SER A 75 -5.48 21.62 -18.26
CA SER A 75 -5.50 23.07 -18.48
C SER A 75 -4.28 23.83 -17.95
N ASN A 76 -3.96 24.63 -17.24
CA ASN A 76 -2.74 25.35 -16.85
C ASN A 76 -1.96 24.75 -15.66
N ASP A 77 -2.34 23.58 -15.19
CA ASP A 77 -1.68 22.95 -14.03
C ASP A 77 -0.55 21.99 -14.50
N ARG A 78 0.46 21.82 -13.66
CA ARG A 78 1.59 20.91 -13.95
C ARG A 78 1.23 19.46 -13.59
N THR A 79 1.79 18.53 -14.34
CA THR A 79 1.78 17.11 -13.95
C THR A 79 2.30 16.92 -12.54
N LYS A 80 1.58 16.14 -11.74
CA LYS A 80 1.94 15.86 -10.34
C LYS A 80 2.17 14.39 -10.14
N LEU A 81 3.16 14.07 -9.31
CA LEU A 81 3.40 12.72 -8.83
C LEU A 81 2.81 12.59 -7.41
N THR A 82 2.29 11.41 -7.13
CA THR A 82 1.80 11.06 -5.81
C THR A 82 2.50 9.82 -5.28
N MET A 83 2.62 9.72 -3.99
CA MET A 83 3.07 8.51 -3.29
C MET A 83 2.02 8.13 -2.27
N THR A 84 1.64 6.87 -2.26
CA THR A 84 0.63 6.33 -1.36
C THR A 84 1.20 5.18 -0.56
N LEU A 85 1.05 5.26 0.75
CA LEU A 85 1.26 4.14 1.66
C LEU A 85 -0.12 3.66 2.12
N ARG A 86 -0.39 2.39 1.93
CA ARG A 86 -1.70 1.80 2.18
C ARG A 86 -1.60 0.54 3.02
N GLU A 87 -2.55 0.39 3.92
CA GLU A 87 -2.75 -0.80 4.73
C GLU A 87 -4.17 -1.32 4.52
N ASN A 88 -4.29 -2.58 4.08
CA ASN A 88 -5.55 -3.25 3.80
C ASN A 88 -5.75 -4.45 4.73
N TYR A 89 -6.98 -4.69 5.07
CA TYR A 89 -7.44 -5.89 5.74
C TYR A 89 -8.44 -6.64 4.89
N VAL A 90 -8.15 -7.91 4.62
CA VAL A 90 -9.00 -8.83 3.85
C VAL A 90 -9.47 -9.94 4.78
N PRO A 91 -10.68 -9.84 5.34
CA PRO A 91 -11.14 -10.74 6.40
C PRO A 91 -11.29 -12.19 5.94
N TRP A 92 -11.74 -12.42 4.70
CA TRP A 92 -11.92 -13.77 4.17
C TRP A 92 -11.78 -13.83 2.64
N SER A 93 -11.59 -15.06 2.15
CA SER A 93 -11.55 -15.38 0.73
C SER A 93 -12.37 -16.64 0.49
N VAL A 94 -13.25 -16.60 -0.50
CA VAL A 94 -14.12 -17.70 -0.90
C VAL A 94 -13.55 -18.34 -2.17
N ARG A 95 -13.34 -19.64 -2.14
CA ARG A 95 -12.91 -20.39 -3.33
C ARG A 95 -14.12 -20.75 -4.17
N LEU A 96 -14.14 -20.30 -5.44
CA LEU A 96 -15.22 -20.55 -6.40
C LEU A 96 -14.98 -21.79 -7.27
N GLY A 97 -13.87 -22.53 -7.04
CA GLY A 97 -13.46 -23.70 -7.83
C GLY A 97 -12.64 -23.33 -9.06
N LYS A 98 -12.08 -24.34 -9.73
CA LYS A 98 -11.29 -24.22 -11.00
C LYS A 98 -10.18 -23.15 -10.96
N GLY A 99 -9.62 -22.84 -9.80
CA GLY A 99 -8.55 -21.82 -9.66
C GLY A 99 -9.04 -20.40 -9.47
N TRP A 100 -10.34 -20.17 -9.30
CA TRP A 100 -10.95 -18.89 -8.98
C TRP A 100 -11.15 -18.71 -7.48
N SER A 101 -10.93 -17.49 -7.01
CA SER A 101 -11.26 -17.08 -5.64
C SER A 101 -11.81 -15.67 -5.61
N LEU A 102 -12.77 -15.44 -4.75
CA LEU A 102 -13.41 -14.14 -4.53
C LEU A 102 -13.06 -13.66 -3.12
N GLN A 103 -12.64 -12.43 -3.02
CA GLN A 103 -12.53 -11.68 -1.77
C GLN A 103 -13.64 -10.63 -1.76
N PRO A 104 -14.76 -10.94 -1.12
CA PRO A 104 -15.97 -10.11 -1.22
C PRO A 104 -15.86 -8.80 -0.44
N LEU A 105 -14.88 -8.70 0.46
CA LEU A 105 -14.61 -7.49 1.21
C LEU A 105 -13.12 -7.31 1.41
N SER A 106 -12.62 -6.13 1.09
CA SER A 106 -11.36 -5.58 1.57
C SER A 106 -11.64 -4.20 2.12
N CYS A 107 -11.11 -3.89 3.28
CA CYS A 107 -11.19 -2.56 3.88
C CYS A 107 -9.78 -2.09 4.22
N GLY A 108 -9.54 -0.79 4.12
CA GLY A 108 -8.23 -0.25 4.40
C GLY A 108 -8.22 1.24 4.58
N ILE A 109 -7.07 1.70 5.01
CA ILE A 109 -6.74 3.11 5.12
C ILE A 109 -5.46 3.37 4.31
N TYR A 110 -5.36 4.55 3.73
CA TYR A 110 -4.12 4.95 3.09
C TYR A 110 -3.83 6.43 3.28
N ILE A 111 -2.55 6.73 3.26
CA ILE A 111 -2.02 8.09 3.30
C ILE A 111 -1.46 8.38 1.91
N ASN A 112 -1.96 9.44 1.30
CA ASN A 112 -1.50 9.91 0.00
C ASN A 112 -0.76 11.24 0.15
N THR A 113 0.40 11.34 -0.47
CA THR A 113 1.23 12.54 -0.51
C THR A 113 1.40 12.98 -1.96
N ILE A 114 1.15 14.26 -2.23
CA ILE A 114 1.30 14.86 -3.56
C ILE A 114 2.61 15.64 -3.58
N PHE A 115 3.49 15.33 -4.55
CA PHE A 115 4.74 16.05 -4.77
C PHE A 115 4.47 17.28 -5.65
N ASP A 116 4.05 18.35 -5.00
CA ASP A 116 3.84 19.66 -5.62
C ASP A 116 4.49 20.73 -4.73
N GLY A 117 5.23 21.66 -5.34
CA GLY A 117 5.87 22.76 -4.65
C GLY A 117 4.91 23.78 -4.03
N ASN A 118 3.67 23.83 -4.50
CA ASN A 118 2.63 24.74 -4.03
C ASN A 118 1.87 24.21 -2.80
N LEU A 119 2.05 22.92 -2.47
CA LEU A 119 1.42 22.29 -1.32
C LEU A 119 2.36 22.27 -0.12
N TRP A 120 1.82 22.47 1.05
CA TRP A 120 2.58 22.56 2.29
C TRP A 120 2.15 21.48 3.30
N ILE A 121 3.11 21.03 4.12
CA ILE A 121 2.90 20.10 5.22
C ILE A 121 2.56 20.89 6.49
N LYS A 122 3.27 22.00 6.73
CA LYS A 122 3.08 22.89 7.86
C LYS A 122 2.58 24.24 7.37
N GLU A 123 1.63 24.81 8.10
CA GLU A 123 1.02 26.11 7.79
C GLU A 123 2.07 27.19 7.49
N PRO A 124 1.97 27.89 6.33
CA PRO A 124 2.87 29.00 6.02
C PRO A 124 2.69 30.17 6.99
N LYS A 125 3.78 30.85 7.34
CA LYS A 125 3.80 31.98 8.28
C LYS A 125 2.89 33.17 7.90
N LYS A 126 2.35 33.21 6.69
CA LYS A 126 1.42 34.24 6.23
C LYS A 126 0.01 34.12 6.82
N TYR A 127 -0.33 33.01 7.45
CA TYR A 127 -1.62 32.77 8.11
C TYR A 127 -1.45 32.85 9.63
N PRO A 128 -2.50 33.25 10.38
CA PRO A 128 -2.52 33.18 11.84
C PRO A 128 -2.32 31.72 12.31
N ASN A 129 -1.54 31.52 13.38
CA ASN A 129 -1.30 30.18 13.92
C ASN A 129 -2.61 29.44 14.23
N GLY A 130 -2.77 28.25 13.66
CA GLY A 130 -3.96 27.42 13.88
C GLY A 130 -5.14 27.69 12.96
N TYR A 131 -4.97 28.51 11.93
CA TYR A 131 -6.02 28.77 10.92
C TYR A 131 -6.33 27.51 10.11
N TYR A 132 -5.30 26.72 9.75
CA TYR A 132 -5.45 25.42 9.14
C TYR A 132 -4.86 24.35 10.05
N TRP A 133 -5.68 23.48 10.57
CA TRP A 133 -5.27 22.37 11.44
C TRP A 133 -4.91 21.10 10.68
N PHE A 134 -4.97 21.11 9.34
CA PHE A 134 -4.68 19.99 8.47
C PHE A 134 -3.63 20.33 7.39
N SER A 135 -2.85 19.36 6.97
CA SER A 135 -1.90 19.46 5.85
C SER A 135 -2.62 19.48 4.51
N THR A 136 -2.16 20.30 3.57
CA THR A 136 -2.65 20.25 2.17
C THR A 136 -1.92 19.20 1.33
N LYS A 137 -0.72 18.79 1.76
CA LYS A 137 0.15 17.86 1.02
C LYS A 137 -0.12 16.40 1.36
N ILE A 138 -0.58 16.10 2.57
CA ILE A 138 -0.82 14.75 3.06
C ILE A 138 -2.32 14.57 3.31
N ARG A 139 -2.91 13.53 2.75
CA ARG A 139 -4.33 13.19 2.90
C ARG A 139 -4.51 11.76 3.36
N THR A 140 -5.41 11.58 4.30
CA THR A 140 -5.83 10.26 4.77
C THR A 140 -7.12 9.86 4.08
N HIS A 141 -7.17 8.62 3.63
CA HIS A 141 -8.32 8.06 2.95
C HIS A 141 -8.72 6.75 3.60
N VAL A 142 -10.00 6.47 3.59
CA VAL A 142 -10.55 5.15 3.89
C VAL A 142 -11.08 4.52 2.61
N GLN A 143 -11.03 3.20 2.54
CA GLN A 143 -11.48 2.48 1.36
C GLN A 143 -12.17 1.16 1.69
N LEU A 144 -13.05 0.76 0.79
CA LEU A 144 -13.72 -0.54 0.74
C LEU A 144 -13.64 -1.07 -0.68
N GLY A 145 -13.46 -2.36 -0.85
CA GLY A 145 -13.35 -2.95 -2.18
C GLY A 145 -13.65 -4.43 -2.21
N GLN A 146 -13.63 -4.95 -3.43
CA GLN A 146 -13.78 -6.37 -3.72
C GLN A 146 -12.73 -6.79 -4.75
N ARG A 147 -12.35 -8.06 -4.70
CA ARG A 147 -11.33 -8.60 -5.58
C ARG A 147 -11.70 -10.02 -6.01
N ILE A 148 -11.57 -10.28 -7.30
CA ILE A 148 -11.63 -11.61 -7.88
C ILE A 148 -10.26 -12.02 -8.36
N SER A 149 -9.81 -13.22 -8.01
CA SER A 149 -8.50 -13.74 -8.35
C SER A 149 -8.62 -15.04 -9.12
N PHE A 150 -7.75 -15.23 -10.08
CA PHE A 150 -7.66 -16.47 -10.85
C PHE A 150 -6.20 -16.88 -11.04
N TYR A 151 -5.96 -18.17 -11.04
CA TYR A 151 -4.64 -18.72 -11.26
C TYR A 151 -4.47 -19.11 -12.72
N ASP A 152 -3.57 -18.44 -13.43
CA ASP A 152 -3.22 -18.78 -14.80
C ASP A 152 -2.18 -19.89 -14.83
N LYS A 153 -2.57 -21.05 -15.43
CA LYS A 153 -1.71 -22.24 -15.54
C LYS A 153 -0.85 -22.25 -16.80
N LYS A 154 -1.24 -21.49 -17.82
CA LYS A 154 -0.64 -21.63 -19.17
C LYS A 154 0.48 -20.63 -19.43
N PHE A 155 0.24 -19.35 -19.23
CA PHE A 155 1.15 -18.29 -19.64
C PHE A 155 2.05 -17.80 -18.49
N ILE A 156 1.46 -17.30 -17.43
CA ILE A 156 2.19 -16.58 -16.38
C ILE A 156 2.50 -17.49 -15.19
N ARG A 157 1.72 -18.57 -15.00
CA ARG A 157 1.79 -19.49 -13.85
C ARG A 157 1.73 -18.77 -12.51
N ARG A 158 0.94 -17.70 -12.44
CA ARG A 158 0.78 -16.84 -11.28
C ARG A 158 -0.69 -16.52 -11.03
N THR A 159 -0.99 -16.09 -9.82
CA THR A 159 -2.33 -15.60 -9.49
C THR A 159 -2.45 -14.16 -9.97
N MET A 160 -3.48 -13.93 -10.78
CA MET A 160 -3.89 -12.62 -11.24
C MET A 160 -5.19 -12.24 -10.55
N SER A 161 -5.37 -10.96 -10.28
CA SER A 161 -6.56 -10.46 -9.61
C SER A 161 -7.04 -9.18 -10.27
N LEU A 162 -8.36 -9.09 -10.46
CA LEU A 162 -9.06 -7.87 -10.78
C LEU A 162 -9.74 -7.36 -9.51
N PHE A 163 -9.72 -6.07 -9.31
CA PHE A 163 -10.35 -5.45 -8.13
C PHE A 163 -11.01 -4.13 -8.51
N TYR A 164 -11.98 -3.75 -7.72
CA TYR A 164 -12.47 -2.38 -7.65
C TYR A 164 -12.56 -1.93 -6.20
N GLU A 165 -12.41 -0.64 -5.99
CA GLU A 165 -12.36 -0.03 -4.67
C GLU A 165 -13.08 1.32 -4.69
N LEU A 166 -13.83 1.58 -3.63
CA LEU A 166 -14.45 2.86 -3.33
C LEU A 166 -13.65 3.49 -2.20
N SER A 167 -13.20 4.71 -2.39
CA SER A 167 -12.45 5.44 -1.38
C SER A 167 -12.99 6.84 -1.17
N THR A 168 -12.76 7.37 0.02
CA THR A 168 -13.07 8.76 0.36
C THR A 168 -11.98 9.34 1.23
N CYS A 169 -11.78 10.65 1.15
CA CYS A 169 -10.77 11.32 1.97
C CYS A 169 -11.37 11.94 3.25
N ASP A 170 -10.51 12.22 4.19
CA ASP A 170 -10.81 12.84 5.48
C ASP A 170 -11.66 14.11 5.36
N LEU A 171 -11.32 15.02 4.47
CA LEU A 171 -12.07 16.27 4.26
C LEU A 171 -13.48 16.03 3.73
N TYR A 172 -13.66 15.06 2.85
CA TYR A 172 -14.97 14.75 2.30
C TYR A 172 -15.89 14.15 3.37
N ILE A 173 -15.33 13.32 4.25
CA ILE A 173 -16.07 12.77 5.38
C ILE A 173 -16.53 13.91 6.32
N LEU A 174 -15.59 14.83 6.67
CA LEU A 174 -15.91 15.97 7.52
C LEU A 174 -16.99 16.87 6.90
N ASN A 175 -16.88 17.17 5.59
CA ASN A 175 -17.86 17.95 4.87
C ASN A 175 -19.23 17.26 4.84
N ALA A 176 -19.28 15.96 4.62
CA ALA A 176 -20.54 15.21 4.64
C ALA A 176 -21.19 15.18 6.02
N CYS A 177 -20.42 15.14 7.10
CA CYS A 177 -20.93 15.22 8.46
C CYS A 177 -21.47 16.62 8.81
N SER A 178 -20.88 17.66 8.22
CA SER A 178 -21.25 19.05 8.53
C SER A 178 -22.34 19.61 7.60
N ASN A 179 -22.51 19.05 6.41
CA ASN A 179 -23.40 19.56 5.38
C ASN A 179 -24.33 18.47 4.84
N ARG A 180 -25.62 18.58 5.12
CA ARG A 180 -26.66 17.64 4.68
C ARG A 180 -26.93 17.63 3.16
N TYR A 181 -26.41 18.61 2.43
CA TYR A 181 -26.58 18.69 0.97
C TYR A 181 -25.55 17.89 0.19
N VAL A 182 -24.48 17.42 0.84
CA VAL A 182 -23.44 16.60 0.21
C VAL A 182 -23.94 15.18 0.04
N ARG A 183 -24.00 14.70 -1.21
CA ARG A 183 -24.40 13.32 -1.52
C ARG A 183 -23.21 12.38 -1.38
N LEU A 184 -23.47 11.12 -1.03
CA LEU A 184 -22.42 10.09 -0.96
C LEU A 184 -21.69 9.90 -2.30
N SER A 185 -22.37 10.07 -3.43
CA SER A 185 -21.77 10.02 -4.77
C SER A 185 -20.68 11.07 -4.98
N ASP A 186 -20.78 12.21 -4.30
CA ASP A 186 -19.89 13.37 -4.51
C ASP A 186 -18.58 13.23 -3.72
N ILE A 187 -18.57 12.34 -2.73
CA ILE A 187 -17.44 12.10 -1.82
C ILE A 187 -16.72 10.78 -2.07
N LEU A 188 -17.32 9.89 -2.87
CA LEU A 188 -16.74 8.58 -3.17
C LEU A 188 -15.98 8.60 -4.48
N SER A 189 -14.75 8.13 -4.45
CA SER A 189 -13.92 7.92 -5.63
C SER A 189 -13.85 6.43 -5.94
N LEU A 190 -14.28 6.07 -7.15
CA LEU A 190 -14.17 4.71 -7.67
C LEU A 190 -12.79 4.51 -8.30
N SER A 191 -12.18 3.40 -8.01
CA SER A 191 -10.96 2.93 -8.67
C SER A 191 -11.08 1.45 -9.02
N PHE A 192 -10.37 1.05 -10.06
CA PHE A 192 -10.27 -0.34 -10.48
C PHE A 192 -8.86 -0.64 -10.97
N GLY A 193 -8.49 -1.90 -10.92
CA GLY A 193 -7.13 -2.25 -11.28
C GLY A 193 -6.87 -3.74 -11.34
N PHE A 194 -5.61 -4.00 -11.55
CA PHE A 194 -5.07 -5.32 -11.76
C PHE A 194 -3.90 -5.58 -10.83
N ARG A 195 -3.82 -6.81 -10.30
CA ARG A 195 -2.75 -7.25 -9.42
C ARG A 195 -2.20 -8.59 -9.90
N ILE A 196 -0.88 -8.74 -9.84
CA ILE A 196 -0.17 -9.98 -10.16
C ILE A 196 0.62 -10.40 -8.91
N GLN A 197 0.40 -11.64 -8.46
CA GLN A 197 1.19 -12.24 -7.40
C GLN A 197 2.57 -12.61 -7.95
N LEU A 198 3.64 -12.17 -7.29
CA LEU A 198 5.02 -12.44 -7.71
C LEU A 198 5.57 -13.72 -7.08
N ILE A 199 5.25 -13.95 -5.80
CA ILE A 199 5.73 -15.07 -4.98
C ILE A 199 4.58 -15.66 -4.19
#